data_7f5487ab9e6c9a57381590d4761df5b4
#
_entry.id   7f5487ab9e6c9a57381590d4761df5b4
#
_cell.length_a   1.000
_cell.length_b   1.000
_cell.length_c   1.000
_cell.angle_alpha   90.00
_cell.angle_beta   90.00
_cell.angle_gamma   90.00
#
_symmetry.space_group_name_H-M   'P 1'
#
loop_
_entity.id
_entity.type
_entity.pdbx_description
1 polymer ?
#
loop_
_entity_poly.entity_id
_entity_poly.type
_entity_poly.pdbx_seq_one_letter_code
_entity_poly.pdbx_strand_id
1 'polypeptide(L)'
;MLRSALNAIVCALPAPVVEAHCDGPCGVYDPASARVHAEAVLAMTKKLQALEAPAAGNAAALAAYNNTFSRFVAVKEDEAQKTKKELLILWTDYFKPEHLATFPDLHDTFWKAAKLCSACKVHIDQGKAEELMAAVEKIHGMFWQSKGRNDAWVTAS
;
A
#
# COMPACT_ATOMS: atom_id res chain seq x y z
N MET A 1 -12.16 20.14 43.02
CA MET A 1 -13.57 19.71 42.89
C MET A 1 -14.14 19.98 41.49
N LEU A 2 -14.03 21.17 40.91
CA LEU A 2 -14.61 21.47 39.56
C LEU A 2 -14.03 20.62 38.41
N ARG A 3 -12.71 20.40 38.42
CA ARG A 3 -12.02 19.55 37.41
C ARG A 3 -12.47 18.09 37.48
N SER A 4 -12.68 17.55 38.68
CA SER A 4 -13.14 16.16 38.84
C SER A 4 -14.58 15.96 38.36
N ALA A 5 -15.45 16.95 38.59
CA ALA A 5 -16.81 16.92 38.09
C ALA A 5 -16.91 17.06 36.58
N LEU A 6 -16.09 17.93 35.96
CA LEU A 6 -15.99 18.07 34.51
C LEU A 6 -15.46 16.79 33.85
N ASN A 7 -14.41 16.16 34.39
CA ASN A 7 -13.92 14.89 33.90
C ASN A 7 -14.96 13.76 33.99
N ALA A 8 -15.72 13.70 35.06
CA ALA A 8 -16.79 12.71 35.21
C ALA A 8 -17.90 12.91 34.15
N ILE A 9 -18.24 14.15 33.81
CA ILE A 9 -19.22 14.48 32.77
C ILE A 9 -18.69 14.10 31.39
N VAL A 10 -17.43 14.44 31.09
CA VAL A 10 -16.80 14.10 29.79
C VAL A 10 -16.69 12.59 29.60
N CYS A 11 -16.38 11.82 30.67
CA CYS A 11 -16.34 10.36 30.61
C CYS A 11 -17.72 9.69 30.54
N ALA A 12 -18.78 10.39 30.90
CA ALA A 12 -20.16 9.89 30.84
C ALA A 12 -20.86 10.20 29.51
N LEU A 13 -20.30 11.10 28.71
CA LEU A 13 -20.79 11.35 27.35
C LEU A 13 -20.27 10.23 26.43
N PRO A 14 -21.09 9.68 25.53
CA PRO A 14 -20.59 8.77 24.52
C PRO A 14 -19.47 9.49 23.76
N ALA A 15 -18.25 8.94 23.83
CA ALA A 15 -17.15 9.46 23.02
C ALA A 15 -17.59 9.43 21.55
N PRO A 16 -17.44 10.52 20.79
CA PRO A 16 -17.66 10.45 19.37
C PRO A 16 -16.73 9.36 18.83
N VAL A 17 -17.30 8.36 18.17
CA VAL A 17 -16.52 7.36 17.45
C VAL A 17 -15.80 8.12 16.35
N VAL A 18 -14.52 8.38 16.55
CA VAL A 18 -13.66 8.88 15.49
C VAL A 18 -13.32 7.67 14.65
N GLU A 19 -14.13 7.43 13.63
CA GLU A 19 -13.83 6.41 12.63
C GLU A 19 -12.54 6.80 11.94
N ALA A 20 -11.67 5.81 11.72
CA ALA A 20 -10.45 5.98 10.96
C ALA A 20 -10.78 6.48 9.55
N HIS A 21 -9.83 7.12 8.88
CA HIS A 21 -10.01 7.70 7.54
C HIS A 21 -10.72 6.76 6.55
N CYS A 22 -10.56 5.45 6.69
CA CYS A 22 -11.13 4.41 5.83
C CYS A 22 -12.58 4.06 6.18
N ASP A 23 -12.93 4.08 7.47
CA ASP A 23 -14.28 3.78 7.99
C ASP A 23 -15.10 5.07 8.18
N GLY A 24 -14.52 6.22 7.83
CA GLY A 24 -15.16 7.51 8.00
C GLY A 24 -16.24 7.77 6.94
N PRO A 25 -17.24 8.61 7.26
CA PRO A 25 -18.37 8.90 6.37
C PRO A 25 -17.99 9.77 5.17
N CYS A 26 -16.71 10.09 4.96
CA CYS A 26 -16.27 10.98 3.88
C CYS A 26 -16.49 10.38 2.48
N GLY A 27 -16.48 9.04 2.36
CA GLY A 27 -16.67 8.34 1.07
C GLY A 27 -15.57 8.57 0.04
N VAL A 28 -14.46 9.17 0.46
CA VAL A 28 -13.33 9.49 -0.44
C VAL A 28 -12.36 8.31 -0.49
N TYR A 29 -12.46 7.54 -1.56
CA TYR A 29 -11.56 6.43 -1.87
C TYR A 29 -10.94 6.65 -3.24
N ASP A 30 -9.65 6.30 -3.38
CA ASP A 30 -8.93 6.39 -4.65
C ASP A 30 -7.82 5.31 -4.68
N PRO A 31 -7.71 4.50 -5.74
CA PRO A 31 -6.64 3.53 -5.89
C PRO A 31 -5.26 4.17 -6.17
N ALA A 32 -5.18 5.47 -6.40
CA ALA A 32 -3.94 6.18 -6.70
C ALA A 32 -2.89 6.01 -5.60
N SER A 33 -3.28 5.99 -4.32
CA SER A 33 -2.35 5.76 -3.21
C SER A 33 -1.66 4.40 -3.33
N ALA A 34 -2.43 3.33 -3.57
CA ALA A 34 -1.89 1.98 -3.77
C ALA A 34 -0.94 1.94 -4.98
N ARG A 35 -1.28 2.62 -6.07
CA ARG A 35 -0.44 2.71 -7.27
C ARG A 35 0.90 3.36 -6.98
N VAL A 36 0.91 4.53 -6.35
CA VAL A 36 2.15 5.27 -6.04
C VAL A 36 3.09 4.42 -5.18
N HIS A 37 2.56 3.75 -4.17
CA HIS A 37 3.36 2.87 -3.32
C HIS A 37 3.87 1.63 -4.06
N ALA A 38 3.05 0.99 -4.89
CA ALA A 38 3.48 -0.15 -5.70
C ALA A 38 4.57 0.23 -6.72
N GLU A 39 4.45 1.39 -7.33
CA GLU A 39 5.46 1.95 -8.24
C GLU A 39 6.79 2.20 -7.52
N ALA A 40 6.74 2.72 -6.29
CA ALA A 40 7.93 2.90 -5.45
C ALA A 40 8.58 1.54 -5.09
N VAL A 41 7.79 0.48 -4.84
CA VAL A 41 8.33 -0.88 -4.65
C VAL A 41 9.09 -1.36 -5.87
N LEU A 42 8.54 -1.18 -7.07
CA LEU A 42 9.20 -1.57 -8.33
C LEU A 42 10.48 -0.76 -8.54
N ALA A 43 10.45 0.55 -8.33
CA ALA A 43 11.60 1.42 -8.46
C ALA A 43 12.73 1.04 -7.48
N MET A 44 12.41 0.76 -6.22
CA MET A 44 13.40 0.34 -5.23
C MET A 44 13.95 -1.06 -5.53
N THR A 45 13.13 -1.98 -6.02
CA THR A 45 13.59 -3.31 -6.44
C THR A 45 14.61 -3.20 -7.58
N LYS A 46 14.32 -2.41 -8.61
CA LYS A 46 15.26 -2.15 -9.73
C LYS A 46 16.58 -1.53 -9.23
N LYS A 47 16.51 -0.54 -8.33
CA LYS A 47 17.70 0.08 -7.74
C LYS A 47 18.53 -0.90 -6.91
N LEU A 48 17.90 -1.81 -6.17
CA LEU A 48 18.58 -2.85 -5.40
C LEU A 48 19.29 -3.84 -6.31
N GLN A 49 18.67 -4.23 -7.42
CA GLN A 49 19.28 -5.15 -8.40
C GLN A 49 20.45 -4.51 -9.17
N ALA A 50 20.39 -3.19 -9.39
CA ALA A 50 21.46 -2.44 -10.06
C ALA A 50 22.60 -2.03 -9.13
N LEU A 51 22.50 -2.29 -7.82
CA LEU A 51 23.50 -1.86 -6.85
C LEU A 51 24.70 -2.82 -6.85
N GLU A 52 25.84 -2.34 -7.29
CA GLU A 52 27.09 -3.13 -7.38
C GLU A 52 27.83 -3.13 -6.03
N ALA A 53 28.24 -4.32 -5.59
CA ALA A 53 29.08 -4.46 -4.40
C ALA A 53 30.49 -3.94 -4.69
N PRO A 54 31.12 -3.21 -3.75
CA PRO A 54 32.48 -2.69 -3.95
C PRO A 54 33.53 -3.80 -3.95
N ALA A 55 34.67 -3.52 -4.56
CA ALA A 55 35.82 -4.40 -4.53
C ALA A 55 36.28 -4.71 -3.10
N ALA A 56 36.79 -5.92 -2.88
CA ALA A 56 37.29 -6.36 -1.60
C ALA A 56 38.43 -5.45 -1.08
N GLY A 57 38.48 -5.23 0.25
CA GLY A 57 39.52 -4.46 0.90
C GLY A 57 39.24 -2.95 1.07
N ASN A 58 38.16 -2.42 0.48
CA ASN A 58 37.78 -1.02 0.66
C ASN A 58 36.66 -0.89 1.72
N ALA A 59 37.02 -0.74 2.97
CA ALA A 59 36.09 -0.67 4.10
C ALA A 59 35.13 0.54 4.00
N ALA A 60 35.61 1.69 3.53
CA ALA A 60 34.78 2.89 3.39
C ALA A 60 33.71 2.71 2.29
N ALA A 61 34.09 2.15 1.15
CA ALA A 61 33.16 1.84 0.06
C ALA A 61 32.12 0.77 0.50
N LEU A 62 32.54 -0.24 1.26
CA LEU A 62 31.66 -1.25 1.80
C LEU A 62 30.64 -0.65 2.79
N ALA A 63 31.08 0.26 3.66
CA ALA A 63 30.18 0.95 4.59
C ALA A 63 29.14 1.80 3.83
N ALA A 64 29.55 2.53 2.79
CA ALA A 64 28.64 3.31 1.95
C ALA A 64 27.64 2.42 1.20
N TYR A 65 28.10 1.30 0.64
CA TYR A 65 27.25 0.30 -0.01
C TYR A 65 26.20 -0.25 0.97
N ASN A 66 26.62 -0.72 2.13
CA ASN A 66 25.73 -1.29 3.14
C ASN A 66 24.67 -0.26 3.60
N ASN A 67 25.07 1.00 3.79
CA ASN A 67 24.14 2.07 4.13
C ASN A 67 23.10 2.27 3.04
N THR A 68 23.52 2.34 1.76
CA THR A 68 22.62 2.51 0.62
C THR A 68 21.68 1.32 0.46
N PHE A 69 22.24 0.09 0.52
CA PHE A 69 21.48 -1.15 0.42
C PHE A 69 20.39 -1.22 1.51
N SER A 70 20.77 -0.98 2.77
CA SER A 70 19.84 -1.03 3.90
C SER A 70 18.70 -0.01 3.75
N ARG A 71 19.01 1.20 3.28
CA ARG A 71 18.00 2.25 3.05
C ARG A 71 17.05 1.86 1.93
N PHE A 72 17.53 1.28 0.84
CA PHE A 72 16.68 0.86 -0.29
C PHE A 72 15.78 -0.30 0.13
N VAL A 73 16.28 -1.27 0.91
CA VAL A 73 15.46 -2.35 1.46
C VAL A 73 14.38 -1.78 2.38
N ALA A 74 14.72 -0.89 3.29
CA ALA A 74 13.76 -0.30 4.22
C ALA A 74 12.64 0.45 3.50
N VAL A 75 12.97 1.24 2.48
CA VAL A 75 11.96 1.94 1.66
C VAL A 75 11.09 0.94 0.90
N LYS A 76 11.70 -0.09 0.26
CA LYS A 76 10.94 -1.13 -0.47
C LYS A 76 9.93 -1.83 0.44
N GLU A 77 10.33 -2.17 1.67
CA GLU A 77 9.45 -2.85 2.63
C GLU A 77 8.32 -1.95 3.13
N ASP A 78 8.62 -0.70 3.45
CA ASP A 78 7.64 0.28 3.90
C ASP A 78 6.60 0.56 2.81
N GLU A 79 7.05 0.78 1.58
CA GLU A 79 6.16 1.01 0.44
C GLU A 79 5.30 -0.21 0.10
N ALA A 80 5.83 -1.43 0.20
CA ALA A 80 5.05 -2.66 0.06
C ALA A 80 4.00 -2.82 1.19
N GLN A 81 4.32 -2.38 2.41
CA GLN A 81 3.36 -2.38 3.51
C GLN A 81 2.26 -1.34 3.31
N LYS A 82 2.60 -0.14 2.83
CA LYS A 82 1.64 0.91 2.48
C LYS A 82 0.73 0.46 1.35
N THR A 83 1.29 -0.10 0.26
CA THR A 83 0.49 -0.70 -0.83
C THR A 83 -0.54 -1.68 -0.27
N LYS A 84 -0.09 -2.61 0.58
CA LYS A 84 -0.98 -3.61 1.18
C LYS A 84 -2.09 -2.97 2.01
N LYS A 85 -1.77 -1.95 2.80
CA LYS A 85 -2.74 -1.21 3.62
C LYS A 85 -3.82 -0.56 2.76
N GLU A 86 -3.41 0.17 1.71
CA GLU A 86 -4.34 0.84 0.79
C GLU A 86 -5.25 -0.15 0.06
N LEU A 87 -4.70 -1.30 -0.36
CA LEU A 87 -5.49 -2.37 -0.97
C LEU A 87 -6.52 -2.95 0.01
N LEU A 88 -6.14 -3.16 1.28
CA LEU A 88 -7.06 -3.67 2.29
C LEU A 88 -8.22 -2.70 2.55
N ILE A 89 -7.92 -1.40 2.60
CA ILE A 89 -8.94 -0.34 2.74
C ILE A 89 -9.94 -0.39 1.59
N LEU A 90 -9.47 -0.47 0.33
CA LEU A 90 -10.36 -0.59 -0.82
C LEU A 90 -11.18 -1.87 -0.75
N TRP A 91 -10.58 -2.98 -0.36
CA TRP A 91 -11.24 -4.28 -0.32
C TRP A 91 -12.33 -4.38 0.74
N THR A 92 -12.05 -3.89 1.96
CA THR A 92 -12.92 -4.10 3.13
C THR A 92 -13.92 -2.98 3.34
N ASP A 93 -13.57 -1.75 2.94
CA ASP A 93 -14.35 -0.57 3.30
C ASP A 93 -15.09 0.04 2.10
N TYR A 94 -14.49 -0.02 0.91
CA TYR A 94 -15.13 0.49 -0.30
C TYR A 94 -15.97 -0.54 -1.03
N PHE A 95 -15.40 -1.72 -1.37
CA PHE A 95 -16.11 -2.74 -2.12
C PHE A 95 -17.16 -3.45 -1.24
N LYS A 96 -18.32 -3.71 -1.83
CA LYS A 96 -19.50 -4.26 -1.17
C LYS A 96 -19.98 -5.52 -1.89
N PRO A 97 -20.83 -6.35 -1.26
CA PRO A 97 -21.34 -7.58 -1.87
C PRO A 97 -21.97 -7.39 -3.25
N GLU A 98 -22.65 -6.26 -3.51
CA GLU A 98 -23.26 -5.98 -4.81
C GLU A 98 -22.25 -5.90 -5.96
N HIS A 99 -20.99 -5.51 -5.68
CA HIS A 99 -19.94 -5.45 -6.69
C HIS A 99 -19.51 -6.84 -7.19
N LEU A 100 -19.78 -7.92 -6.43
CA LEU A 100 -19.43 -9.28 -6.82
C LEU A 100 -20.19 -9.76 -8.07
N ALA A 101 -21.34 -9.19 -8.35
CA ALA A 101 -22.08 -9.49 -9.59
C ALA A 101 -21.30 -9.06 -10.84
N THR A 102 -20.57 -7.94 -10.75
CA THR A 102 -19.73 -7.41 -11.84
C THR A 102 -18.30 -7.96 -11.80
N PHE A 103 -17.79 -8.20 -10.60
CA PHE A 103 -16.40 -8.66 -10.37
C PHE A 103 -16.39 -9.94 -9.53
N PRO A 104 -16.72 -11.10 -10.11
CA PRO A 104 -16.82 -12.36 -9.37
C PRO A 104 -15.48 -12.82 -8.77
N ASP A 105 -14.36 -12.35 -9.32
CA ASP A 105 -12.99 -12.63 -8.86
C ASP A 105 -12.41 -11.56 -7.92
N LEU A 106 -13.23 -10.62 -7.45
CA LEU A 106 -12.80 -9.49 -6.62
C LEU A 106 -11.97 -9.94 -5.41
N HIS A 107 -12.50 -10.84 -4.60
CA HIS A 107 -11.81 -11.31 -3.39
C HIS A 107 -10.48 -12.00 -3.70
N ASP A 108 -10.44 -12.84 -4.75
CA ASP A 108 -9.23 -13.52 -5.19
C ASP A 108 -8.17 -12.51 -5.69
N THR A 109 -8.61 -11.49 -6.43
CA THR A 109 -7.74 -10.42 -6.94
C THR A 109 -7.08 -9.65 -5.79
N PHE A 110 -7.84 -9.20 -4.81
CA PHE A 110 -7.30 -8.49 -3.65
C PHE A 110 -6.40 -9.38 -2.78
N TRP A 111 -6.81 -10.62 -2.55
CA TRP A 111 -5.99 -11.57 -1.78
C TRP A 111 -4.65 -11.83 -2.44
N LYS A 112 -4.61 -12.06 -3.75
CA LYS A 112 -3.37 -12.25 -4.52
C LYS A 112 -2.49 -11.00 -4.50
N ALA A 113 -3.06 -9.81 -4.69
CA ALA A 113 -2.33 -8.55 -4.60
C ALA A 113 -1.69 -8.35 -3.21
N ALA A 114 -2.42 -8.65 -2.12
CA ALA A 114 -1.90 -8.60 -0.77
C ALA A 114 -0.76 -9.62 -0.52
N LYS A 115 -0.81 -10.79 -1.17
CA LYS A 115 0.28 -11.78 -1.15
C LYS A 115 1.51 -11.32 -1.93
N LEU A 116 1.32 -10.65 -3.07
CA LEU A 116 2.41 -10.03 -3.83
C LEU A 116 3.12 -8.93 -3.03
N CYS A 117 2.39 -8.09 -2.29
CA CYS A 117 3.02 -7.15 -1.36
C CYS A 117 3.94 -7.84 -0.36
N SER A 118 3.51 -8.98 0.21
CA SER A 118 4.34 -9.76 1.13
C SER A 118 5.56 -10.37 0.43
N ALA A 119 5.40 -10.87 -0.79
CA ALA A 119 6.50 -11.43 -1.57
C ALA A 119 7.56 -10.36 -1.93
N CYS A 120 7.11 -9.14 -2.29
CA CYS A 120 8.00 -8.01 -2.56
C CYS A 120 8.80 -7.55 -1.33
N LYS A 121 8.30 -7.79 -0.09
CA LYS A 121 9.10 -7.56 1.11
C LYS A 121 10.24 -8.57 1.23
N VAL A 122 9.92 -9.85 1.09
CA VAL A 122 10.87 -10.95 1.34
C VAL A 122 11.94 -11.06 0.25
N HIS A 123 11.61 -10.69 -0.99
CA HIS A 123 12.46 -10.89 -2.15
C HIS A 123 12.86 -9.57 -2.83
N ILE A 124 14.04 -9.56 -3.46
CA ILE A 124 14.48 -8.54 -4.42
C ILE A 124 14.23 -9.13 -5.81
N ASP A 125 12.97 -9.13 -6.22
CA ASP A 125 12.48 -9.80 -7.43
C ASP A 125 11.63 -8.83 -8.25
N GLN A 126 12.17 -8.39 -9.40
CA GLN A 126 11.50 -7.44 -10.27
C GLN A 126 10.20 -8.02 -10.86
N GLY A 127 10.18 -9.32 -11.19
CA GLY A 127 8.99 -9.97 -11.72
C GLY A 127 7.82 -9.89 -10.74
N LYS A 128 8.07 -10.13 -9.44
CA LYS A 128 7.03 -9.98 -8.40
C LYS A 128 6.56 -8.54 -8.22
N ALA A 129 7.46 -7.57 -8.37
CA ALA A 129 7.10 -6.16 -8.29
C ALA A 129 6.27 -5.71 -9.52
N GLU A 130 6.56 -6.24 -10.70
CA GLU A 130 5.77 -6.02 -11.91
C GLU A 130 4.39 -6.71 -11.83
N GLU A 131 4.32 -7.93 -11.29
CA GLU A 131 3.06 -8.59 -11.00
C GLU A 131 2.20 -7.80 -10.00
N LEU A 132 2.84 -7.19 -8.98
CA LEU A 132 2.15 -6.30 -8.05
C LEU A 132 1.57 -5.08 -8.75
N MET A 133 2.34 -4.42 -9.62
CA MET A 133 1.86 -3.29 -10.43
C MET A 133 0.65 -3.69 -11.28
N ALA A 134 0.71 -4.83 -11.98
CA ALA A 134 -0.40 -5.34 -12.79
C ALA A 134 -1.65 -5.66 -11.94
N ALA A 135 -1.46 -6.20 -10.73
CA ALA A 135 -2.58 -6.47 -9.83
C ALA A 135 -3.25 -5.16 -9.33
N VAL A 136 -2.45 -4.13 -9.03
CA VAL A 136 -2.96 -2.81 -8.63
C VAL A 136 -3.66 -2.12 -9.80
N GLU A 137 -3.15 -2.23 -11.02
CA GLU A 137 -3.80 -1.72 -12.24
C GLU A 137 -5.17 -2.38 -12.46
N LYS A 138 -5.27 -3.69 -12.29
CA LYS A 138 -6.55 -4.40 -12.35
C LYS A 138 -7.54 -3.87 -11.31
N ILE A 139 -7.10 -3.67 -10.08
CA ILE A 139 -7.93 -3.13 -8.99
C ILE A 139 -8.35 -1.68 -9.30
N HIS A 140 -7.47 -0.87 -9.87
CA HIS A 140 -7.80 0.47 -10.37
C HIS A 140 -8.95 0.42 -11.38
N GLY A 141 -8.88 -0.49 -12.37
CA GLY A 141 -9.95 -0.68 -13.33
C GLY A 141 -11.27 -1.09 -12.68
N MET A 142 -11.24 -2.06 -11.75
CA MET A 142 -12.44 -2.49 -11.01
C MET A 142 -13.06 -1.33 -10.22
N PHE A 143 -12.24 -0.51 -9.57
CA PHE A 143 -12.69 0.64 -8.79
C PHE A 143 -13.40 1.68 -9.66
N TRP A 144 -12.78 2.14 -10.74
CA TRP A 144 -13.38 3.15 -11.59
C TRP A 144 -14.58 2.64 -12.36
N GLN A 145 -14.56 1.38 -12.80
CA GLN A 145 -15.72 0.75 -13.41
C GLN A 145 -16.91 0.65 -12.44
N SER A 146 -16.67 0.38 -11.15
CA SER A 146 -17.75 0.36 -10.14
C SER A 146 -18.40 1.74 -9.93
N LYS A 147 -17.70 2.81 -10.27
CA LYS A 147 -18.20 4.20 -10.28
C LYS A 147 -18.78 4.62 -11.64
N GLY A 148 -18.88 3.73 -12.61
CA GLY A 148 -19.32 4.04 -13.98
C GLY A 148 -18.34 4.90 -14.77
N ARG A 149 -17.05 4.88 -14.40
CA ARG A 149 -15.95 5.63 -15.01
C ARG A 149 -14.89 4.68 -15.58
N ASN A 150 -14.11 5.20 -16.50
CA ASN A 150 -12.94 4.51 -17.05
C ASN A 150 -11.76 5.47 -17.04
N ASP A 151 -11.17 5.63 -15.86
CA ASP A 151 -10.03 6.53 -15.68
C ASP A 151 -8.74 5.83 -16.12
N ALA A 152 -7.89 6.58 -16.81
CA ALA A 152 -6.65 6.05 -17.34
C ALA A 152 -5.68 5.63 -16.23
N TRP A 153 -5.02 4.49 -16.43
CA TRP A 153 -3.87 4.10 -15.62
C TRP A 153 -2.66 4.93 -16.02
N VAL A 154 -2.13 5.71 -15.09
CA VAL A 154 -0.97 6.59 -15.32
C VAL A 154 0.07 6.33 -14.24
N THR A 155 1.30 6.06 -14.66
CA THR A 155 2.46 5.90 -13.78
C THR A 155 3.34 7.16 -13.82
N ALA A 156 4.16 7.35 -12.79
CA ALA A 156 5.08 8.49 -12.71
C ALA A 156 6.45 8.19 -13.36
N SER A 157 6.75 6.90 -13.60
CA SER A 157 8.02 6.41 -14.17
C SER A 157 7.80 5.61 -15.43
#